data_87a165f3259ecb6dc252e41055ad2aef
#
_entry.id   87a165f3259ecb6dc252e41055ad2aef
#
_cell.length_a   1.000
_cell.length_b   1.000
_cell.length_c   1.000
_cell.angle_alpha   90.00
_cell.angle_beta   90.00
_cell.angle_gamma   90.00
#
_symmetry.space_group_name_H-M   'P 1'
#
loop_
_entity.id
_entity.type
_entity.pdbx_description
1 polymer ?
#
loop_
_entity_poly.entity_id
_entity_poly.type
_entity_poly.pdbx_seq_one_letter_code
_entity_poly.pdbx_strand_id
1 'polypeptide(L)'
;MNFFGRIGVLMGGPSTERDISLKSGKAVFESLKSQNLDVVAIDIKSADHRETSELIKSFGIDCAFVALHGRFGEDGQIQSILEGLKLRYTSSGVKASSVALDKILAKKVFRKNN
;
A
#
# COMPACT_ATOMS: atom_id res chain seq x y z
N MET A 1 -19.82 -0.75 -7.79
CA MET A 1 -19.61 -0.70 -6.33
C MET A 1 -18.18 -1.01 -5.95
N ASN A 2 -17.63 -0.25 -5.04
CA ASN A 2 -16.25 -0.40 -4.62
C ASN A 2 -16.18 -1.13 -3.28
N PHE A 3 -15.84 -2.42 -3.31
CA PHE A 3 -15.75 -3.23 -2.10
C PHE A 3 -14.62 -2.83 -1.18
N PHE A 4 -13.60 -2.16 -1.73
CA PHE A 4 -12.40 -1.88 -0.98
C PHE A 4 -12.41 -0.49 -0.36
N GLY A 5 -13.37 0.35 -0.73
CA GLY A 5 -13.30 1.76 -0.37
C GLY A 5 -12.14 2.41 -1.11
N ARG A 6 -11.49 3.34 -0.48
CA ARG A 6 -10.33 4.00 -1.08
C ARG A 6 -9.06 3.22 -0.75
N ILE A 7 -8.34 2.85 -1.78
CA ILE A 7 -7.11 2.07 -1.65
C ILE A 7 -5.93 3.03 -1.72
N GLY A 8 -5.05 2.98 -0.73
CA GLY A 8 -3.81 3.73 -0.77
C GLY A 8 -2.68 2.83 -1.20
N VAL A 9 -1.99 3.19 -2.27
CA VAL A 9 -0.79 2.46 -2.69
C VAL A 9 0.41 3.17 -2.08
N LEU A 10 1.02 2.53 -1.09
CA LEU A 10 2.15 3.11 -0.37
C LEU A 10 3.43 2.76 -1.12
N MET A 11 4.17 3.78 -1.53
CA MET A 11 5.36 3.59 -2.36
C MET A 11 6.47 4.53 -1.93
N GLY A 12 7.65 4.33 -2.48
CA GLY A 12 8.81 5.14 -2.18
C GLY A 12 9.58 4.62 -0.99
N GLY A 13 9.37 5.24 0.15
CA GLY A 13 10.05 4.89 1.37
C GLY A 13 11.41 5.55 1.50
N PRO A 14 11.99 5.51 2.69
CA PRO A 14 13.27 6.18 2.95
C PRO A 14 14.50 5.34 2.64
N SER A 15 14.32 4.12 2.14
CA SER A 15 15.44 3.22 1.90
C SER A 15 16.12 3.50 0.56
N THR A 16 17.26 2.85 0.34
CA THR A 16 17.97 2.95 -0.93
C THR A 16 17.19 2.33 -2.09
N GLU A 17 16.12 1.60 -1.80
CA GLU A 17 15.29 0.98 -2.83
C GLU A 17 14.08 1.83 -3.19
N ARG A 18 14.15 3.10 -2.86
CA ARG A 18 13.06 4.04 -3.12
C ARG A 18 12.65 4.07 -4.59
N ASP A 19 13.62 4.12 -5.51
CA ASP A 19 13.30 4.20 -6.93
C ASP A 19 12.56 2.98 -7.43
N ILE A 20 12.96 1.80 -6.96
CA ILE A 20 12.29 0.56 -7.33
C ILE A 20 10.87 0.56 -6.78
N SER A 21 10.71 1.03 -5.56
CA SER A 21 9.40 1.08 -4.94
C SER A 21 8.46 2.05 -5.64
N LEU A 22 8.98 3.19 -6.10
CA LEU A 22 8.16 4.14 -6.85
C LEU A 22 7.69 3.53 -8.16
N LYS A 23 8.53 2.78 -8.85
CA LYS A 23 8.14 2.10 -10.08
C LYS A 23 7.08 1.04 -9.83
N SER A 24 7.30 0.21 -8.83
CA SER A 24 6.36 -0.85 -8.47
C SER A 24 5.02 -0.27 -8.05
N GLY A 25 5.07 0.75 -7.21
CA GLY A 25 3.86 1.38 -6.72
C GLY A 25 3.06 2.04 -7.82
N LYS A 26 3.75 2.71 -8.74
CA LYS A 26 3.06 3.36 -9.86
C LYS A 26 2.37 2.34 -10.74
N ALA A 27 3.03 1.20 -10.99
CA ALA A 27 2.43 0.15 -11.81
C ALA A 27 1.17 -0.41 -11.14
N VAL A 28 1.23 -0.65 -9.84
CA VAL A 28 0.06 -1.12 -9.08
C VAL A 28 -1.04 -0.07 -9.10
N PHE A 29 -0.69 1.19 -8.88
CA PHE A 29 -1.65 2.29 -8.88
C PHE A 29 -2.40 2.35 -10.22
N GLU A 30 -1.67 2.33 -11.31
CA GLU A 30 -2.28 2.44 -12.63
C GLU A 30 -3.15 1.24 -12.96
N SER A 31 -2.70 0.06 -12.55
CA SER A 31 -3.46 -1.15 -12.78
C SER A 31 -4.79 -1.13 -12.02
N LEU A 32 -4.75 -0.74 -10.75
CA LEU A 32 -5.96 -0.65 -9.94
C LEU A 32 -6.89 0.43 -10.48
N LYS A 33 -6.31 1.55 -10.88
CA LYS A 33 -7.12 2.64 -11.43
C LYS A 33 -7.82 2.22 -12.71
N SER A 34 -7.17 1.42 -13.54
CA SER A 34 -7.77 0.94 -14.78
C SER A 34 -8.95 0.00 -14.53
N GLN A 35 -9.09 -0.51 -13.32
CA GLN A 35 -10.21 -1.36 -12.91
C GLN A 35 -11.35 -0.54 -12.30
N ASN A 36 -11.29 0.78 -12.41
CA ASN A 36 -12.30 1.69 -11.86
C ASN A 36 -12.39 1.64 -10.35
N LEU A 37 -11.29 1.31 -9.69
CA LEU A 37 -11.23 1.36 -8.24
C LEU A 37 -10.82 2.75 -7.77
N ASP A 38 -11.28 3.14 -6.59
CA ASP A 38 -10.89 4.41 -5.98
C ASP A 38 -9.52 4.21 -5.34
N VAL A 39 -8.48 4.72 -5.99
CA VAL A 39 -7.11 4.47 -5.58
C VAL A 39 -6.32 5.77 -5.56
N VAL A 40 -5.47 5.91 -4.56
CA VAL A 40 -4.57 7.06 -4.46
C VAL A 40 -3.15 6.56 -4.26
N ALA A 41 -2.19 7.31 -4.77
CA ALA A 41 -0.77 7.00 -4.59
C ALA A 41 -0.25 7.82 -3.42
N ILE A 42 0.41 7.15 -2.48
CA ILE A 42 0.96 7.81 -1.29
C ILE A 42 2.46 7.58 -1.27
N ASP A 43 3.21 8.66 -1.44
CA ASP A 43 4.67 8.62 -1.43
C ASP A 43 5.16 8.75 0.02
N ILE A 44 5.68 7.66 0.57
CA ILE A 44 6.23 7.64 1.92
C ILE A 44 7.66 8.16 1.86
N LYS A 45 7.92 9.27 2.52
CA LYS A 45 9.23 9.94 2.42
C LYS A 45 10.08 9.82 3.68
N SER A 46 9.50 9.37 4.77
CA SER A 46 10.18 9.38 6.06
C SER A 46 9.93 8.08 6.79
N ALA A 47 10.88 7.69 7.64
CA ALA A 47 10.72 6.55 8.53
C ALA A 47 10.08 6.95 9.86
N ASP A 48 9.77 8.22 10.05
CA ASP A 48 9.13 8.69 11.27
C ASP A 48 7.69 8.17 11.32
N HIS A 49 7.38 7.41 12.36
CA HIS A 49 6.08 6.74 12.45
C HIS A 49 4.93 7.72 12.58
N ARG A 50 5.11 8.76 13.36
CA ARG A 50 4.06 9.76 13.56
C ARG A 50 3.76 10.52 12.28
N GLU A 51 4.83 10.98 11.62
CA GLU A 51 4.69 11.71 10.37
C GLU A 51 4.02 10.86 9.30
N THR A 52 4.46 9.61 9.18
CA THR A 52 3.90 8.68 8.22
C THR A 52 2.44 8.37 8.52
N SER A 53 2.13 8.17 9.79
CA SER A 53 0.77 7.90 10.22
C SER A 53 -0.16 9.06 9.86
N GLU A 54 0.28 10.29 10.10
CA GLU A 54 -0.52 11.46 9.78
C GLU A 54 -0.70 11.64 8.28
N LEU A 55 0.36 11.36 7.52
CA LEU A 55 0.26 11.42 6.06
C LEU A 55 -0.79 10.45 5.54
N ILE A 56 -0.73 9.21 6.00
CA ILE A 56 -1.69 8.19 5.56
C ILE A 56 -3.11 8.58 5.94
N LYS A 57 -3.31 9.07 7.16
CA LYS A 57 -4.62 9.50 7.61
C LYS A 57 -5.19 10.61 6.74
N SER A 58 -4.33 11.50 6.26
CA SER A 58 -4.79 12.63 5.47
C SER A 58 -5.43 12.24 4.14
N PHE A 59 -5.15 11.04 3.66
CA PHE A 59 -5.72 10.56 2.40
C PHE A 59 -7.08 9.87 2.57
N GLY A 60 -7.46 9.56 3.81
CA GLY A 60 -8.76 8.96 4.07
C GLY A 60 -8.94 7.60 3.43
N ILE A 61 -7.91 6.78 3.43
CA ILE A 61 -7.99 5.46 2.80
C ILE A 61 -8.67 4.46 3.72
N ASP A 62 -9.21 3.42 3.10
CA ASP A 62 -9.88 2.34 3.82
C ASP A 62 -9.03 1.09 3.89
N CYS A 63 -8.09 0.96 2.96
CA CYS A 63 -7.15 -0.15 2.96
C CYS A 63 -5.90 0.28 2.21
N ALA A 64 -4.83 -0.50 2.36
CA ALA A 64 -3.54 -0.14 1.81
C ALA A 64 -2.90 -1.30 1.06
N PHE A 65 -2.28 -0.98 -0.06
CA PHE A 65 -1.40 -1.90 -0.75
C PHE A 65 0.03 -1.41 -0.51
N VAL A 66 0.85 -2.24 0.14
CA VAL A 66 2.20 -1.84 0.50
C VAL A 66 3.15 -2.25 -0.61
N ALA A 67 3.62 -1.26 -1.37
CA ALA A 67 4.58 -1.46 -2.45
C ALA A 67 5.98 -0.97 -2.04
N LEU A 68 6.21 -0.86 -0.74
CA LEU A 68 7.49 -0.42 -0.21
C LEU A 68 8.50 -1.58 -0.21
N HIS A 69 9.73 -1.26 -0.53
CA HIS A 69 10.83 -2.22 -0.49
C HIS A 69 11.89 -1.75 0.48
N GLY A 70 12.72 -2.67 0.93
CA GLY A 70 13.77 -2.35 1.87
C GLY A 70 13.26 -2.32 3.31
N ARG A 71 14.06 -1.73 4.20
CA ARG A 71 13.82 -1.87 5.64
C ARG A 71 12.45 -1.44 6.09
N PHE A 72 12.08 -0.22 5.75
CA PHE A 72 10.83 0.32 6.29
C PHE A 72 9.61 -0.48 5.83
N GLY A 73 9.64 -0.99 4.61
CA GLY A 73 8.51 -1.71 4.05
C GLY A 73 8.48 -3.19 4.37
N GLU A 74 9.62 -3.75 4.78
CA GLU A 74 9.73 -5.20 4.93
C GLU A 74 10.07 -5.66 6.34
N ASP A 75 10.33 -4.76 7.25
CA ASP A 75 10.74 -5.11 8.60
C ASP A 75 9.63 -4.95 9.66
N GLY A 76 8.41 -4.71 9.22
CA GLY A 76 7.27 -4.61 10.11
C GLY A 76 6.91 -3.20 10.53
N GLN A 77 7.70 -2.20 10.18
CA GLN A 77 7.42 -0.83 10.61
C GLN A 77 6.15 -0.26 9.99
N ILE A 78 6.02 -0.35 8.66
CA ILE A 78 4.84 0.18 8.00
C ILE A 78 3.60 -0.62 8.39
N GLN A 79 3.74 -1.94 8.56
CA GLN A 79 2.64 -2.78 8.99
C GLN A 79 2.15 -2.37 10.36
N SER A 80 3.07 -2.06 11.26
CA SER A 80 2.72 -1.60 12.61
C SER A 80 1.93 -0.30 12.57
N ILE A 81 2.33 0.63 11.71
CA ILE A 81 1.60 1.88 11.54
C ILE A 81 0.18 1.62 11.04
N LEU A 82 0.05 0.77 10.03
CA LEU A 82 -1.26 0.48 9.45
C LEU A 82 -2.17 -0.22 10.45
N GLU A 83 -1.62 -1.12 11.24
CA GLU A 83 -2.39 -1.80 12.29
C GLU A 83 -2.83 -0.81 13.37
N GLY A 84 -1.97 0.12 13.72
CA GLY A 84 -2.33 1.17 14.66
C GLY A 84 -3.45 2.07 14.15
N LEU A 85 -3.54 2.25 12.84
CA LEU A 85 -4.61 3.01 12.21
C LEU A 85 -5.85 2.15 11.92
N LYS A 86 -5.79 0.87 12.25
CA LYS A 86 -6.87 -0.09 12.02
C LYS A 86 -7.22 -0.23 10.55
N LEU A 87 -6.20 -0.12 9.69
CA LEU A 87 -6.38 -0.27 8.25
C LEU A 87 -6.02 -1.68 7.82
N ARG A 88 -6.84 -2.24 6.97
CA ARG A 88 -6.50 -3.51 6.31
C ARG A 88 -5.41 -3.24 5.29
N TYR A 89 -4.52 -4.18 5.11
CA TYR A 89 -3.45 -3.99 4.16
C TYR A 89 -3.01 -5.31 3.55
N THR A 90 -2.41 -5.21 2.37
CA THR A 90 -1.69 -6.32 1.77
C THR A 90 -0.25 -5.86 1.59
N SER A 91 0.66 -6.71 1.98
CA SER A 91 2.07 -6.43 1.89
C SER A 91 2.70 -7.53 1.03
N SER A 92 3.43 -7.13 0.03
CA SER A 92 4.08 -8.11 -0.84
C SER A 92 5.44 -7.62 -1.23
N GLY A 93 6.37 -8.55 -1.32
CA GLY A 93 7.67 -8.25 -1.88
C GLY A 93 7.58 -8.10 -3.38
N VAL A 94 8.70 -7.79 -3.98
CA VAL A 94 8.78 -7.58 -5.42
C VAL A 94 8.23 -8.77 -6.20
N LYS A 95 8.57 -9.97 -5.75
CA LYS A 95 8.18 -11.19 -6.45
C LYS A 95 6.69 -11.44 -6.42
N ALA A 96 6.04 -10.96 -5.39
CA ALA A 96 4.63 -11.27 -5.17
C ALA A 96 3.69 -10.19 -5.69
N SER A 97 4.21 -9.10 -6.26
CA SER A 97 3.34 -7.99 -6.62
C SER A 97 2.26 -8.37 -7.62
N SER A 98 2.60 -9.14 -8.66
CA SER A 98 1.57 -9.51 -9.63
C SER A 98 0.57 -10.49 -9.04
N VAL A 99 1.04 -11.43 -8.21
CA VAL A 99 0.16 -12.38 -7.54
C VAL A 99 -0.76 -11.64 -6.58
N ALA A 100 -0.21 -10.70 -5.82
CA ALA A 100 -1.01 -9.91 -4.89
C ALA A 100 -2.05 -9.08 -5.63
N LEU A 101 -1.68 -8.52 -6.79
CA LEU A 101 -2.60 -7.76 -7.61
C LEU A 101 -3.75 -8.63 -8.09
N ASP A 102 -3.45 -9.84 -8.56
CA ASP A 102 -4.48 -10.77 -8.98
C ASP A 102 -5.45 -11.09 -7.85
N LYS A 103 -4.93 -11.28 -6.64
CA LYS A 103 -5.78 -11.55 -5.48
C LYS A 103 -6.67 -10.36 -5.14
N ILE A 104 -6.15 -9.15 -5.29
CA ILE A 104 -6.94 -7.95 -5.07
C ILE A 104 -8.07 -7.88 -6.09
N LEU A 105 -7.75 -8.11 -7.36
CA LEU A 105 -8.74 -8.10 -8.42
C LEU A 105 -9.79 -9.18 -8.22
N ALA A 106 -9.40 -10.32 -7.64
CA ALA A 106 -10.32 -11.39 -7.29
C ALA A 106 -11.11 -11.08 -6.01
N LYS A 107 -10.80 -9.97 -5.35
CA LYS A 107 -11.49 -9.49 -4.14
C LYS A 107 -11.30 -10.40 -2.93
N LYS A 108 -10.28 -11.23 -2.94
CA LYS A 108 -10.08 -12.18 -1.84
C LYS A 108 -9.24 -11.64 -0.71
N VAL A 109 -8.24 -10.82 -1.05
CA VAL A 109 -7.28 -10.35 -0.05
C VAL A 109 -7.95 -9.49 1.01
N PHE A 110 -8.66 -8.46 0.58
CA PHE A 110 -9.29 -7.54 1.52
C PHE A 110 -10.50 -8.12 2.21
N ARG A 111 -11.20 -9.03 1.56
CA ARG A 111 -12.38 -9.66 2.16
C ARG A 111 -12.00 -10.56 3.33
N LYS A 112 -10.86 -11.21 3.26
CA LYS A 112 -10.40 -12.07 4.36
C LYS A 112 -9.97 -11.29 5.57
N ASN A 113 -9.68 -10.02 5.41
CA ASN A 113 -9.19 -9.19 6.49
C ASN A 113 -10.32 -8.48 7.24
N ASN A 114 -11.53 -8.78 6.93
CA ASN A 114 -12.67 -8.22 7.63
C ASN A 114 -12.89 -8.88 8.98
#